data_93465db4bba6563825f5967200207b86
#
_entry.id   93465db4bba6563825f5967200207b86
#
_cell.length_a   1.000
_cell.length_b   1.000
_cell.length_c   1.000
_cell.angle_alpha   90.00
_cell.angle_beta   90.00
_cell.angle_gamma   90.00
#
_symmetry.space_group_name_H-M   'P 1'
#
loop_
_entity.id
_entity.type
_entity.pdbx_description
1 polymer ?
#
loop_
_entity_poly.entity_id
_entity_poly.type
_entity_poly.pdbx_seq_one_letter_code
_entity_poly.pdbx_strand_id
1 'polypeptide(L)'
;MKIVLLPSPLLAAGRLAALSLLCAPLVAQTMPPLKRQPTPAKVVEEHMAAFSSCDWPRLMAQFPENVEFFGPNGQVVRGKAALGQMFAQVVKPPSQGGTCGLKVVAEHTFVVGDTINVQWRADSPLLKESYRGADAYETHDGLMAAQVTTWNPAELKWKVPPTAAHR
;
A
#
# COMPACT_ATOMS: atom_id res chain seq x y z
N MET A 1 -57.33 -32.23 -53.74
CA MET A 1 -56.97 -32.48 -52.36
C MET A 1 -55.44 -32.54 -52.31
N LYS A 2 -54.74 -31.45 -51.94
CA LYS A 2 -53.29 -31.37 -51.90
C LYS A 2 -52.85 -31.41 -50.41
N ILE A 3 -52.09 -32.41 -50.06
CA ILE A 3 -51.55 -32.61 -48.73
C ILE A 3 -50.25 -31.83 -48.67
N VAL A 4 -50.18 -30.83 -47.75
CA VAL A 4 -48.98 -30.03 -47.46
C VAL A 4 -48.29 -30.68 -46.26
N LEU A 5 -47.09 -31.23 -46.49
CA LEU A 5 -46.19 -31.69 -45.41
C LEU A 5 -45.44 -30.52 -44.80
N LEU A 6 -45.58 -30.34 -43.49
CA LEU A 6 -44.81 -29.41 -42.68
C LEU A 6 -43.44 -30.01 -42.30
N PRO A 7 -42.35 -29.25 -42.36
CA PRO A 7 -41.04 -29.72 -41.90
C PRO A 7 -40.92 -29.66 -40.37
N SER A 8 -40.32 -30.68 -39.78
CA SER A 8 -39.99 -30.82 -38.36
C SER A 8 -38.90 -29.84 -37.92
N PRO A 9 -38.96 -29.27 -36.68
CA PRO A 9 -37.90 -28.42 -36.17
C PRO A 9 -36.69 -29.24 -35.70
N LEU A 10 -35.52 -28.90 -36.23
CA LEU A 10 -34.21 -29.33 -35.75
C LEU A 10 -33.96 -28.81 -34.34
N LEU A 11 -33.82 -29.71 -33.40
CA LEU A 11 -33.33 -29.44 -32.04
C LEU A 11 -31.84 -29.04 -32.09
N ALA A 12 -31.55 -27.76 -31.93
CA ALA A 12 -30.20 -27.26 -31.71
C ALA A 12 -29.78 -27.57 -30.26
N ALA A 13 -28.91 -28.57 -30.09
CA ALA A 13 -28.28 -28.86 -28.80
C ALA A 13 -27.27 -27.73 -28.45
N GLY A 14 -27.69 -26.80 -27.62
CA GLY A 14 -26.81 -25.76 -27.06
C GLY A 14 -25.83 -26.39 -26.08
N ARG A 15 -24.53 -26.34 -26.40
CA ARG A 15 -23.44 -26.66 -25.46
C ARG A 15 -23.31 -25.51 -24.45
N LEU A 16 -23.77 -25.73 -23.23
CA LEU A 16 -23.46 -24.88 -22.08
C LEU A 16 -21.98 -25.08 -21.74
N ALA A 17 -21.14 -24.11 -22.14
CA ALA A 17 -19.77 -24.00 -21.65
C ALA A 17 -19.82 -23.50 -20.21
N ALA A 18 -19.57 -24.39 -19.24
CA ALA A 18 -19.41 -24.03 -17.86
C ALA A 18 -18.11 -23.19 -17.72
N LEU A 19 -18.23 -21.86 -17.56
CA LEU A 19 -17.13 -21.01 -17.19
C LEU A 19 -16.82 -21.29 -15.71
N SER A 20 -15.81 -22.12 -15.45
CA SER A 20 -15.23 -22.29 -14.11
C SER A 20 -14.46 -21.03 -13.77
N LEU A 21 -15.07 -20.12 -12.99
CA LEU A 21 -14.34 -19.02 -12.33
C LEU A 21 -13.32 -19.66 -11.36
N LEU A 22 -12.07 -19.70 -11.77
CA LEU A 22 -10.94 -19.97 -10.88
C LEU A 22 -10.82 -18.77 -9.93
N CYS A 23 -11.48 -18.83 -8.77
CA CYS A 23 -11.18 -17.98 -7.64
C CYS A 23 -9.76 -18.34 -7.17
N ALA A 24 -8.75 -17.61 -7.64
CA ALA A 24 -7.42 -17.67 -7.04
C ALA A 24 -7.56 -17.25 -5.56
N PRO A 25 -7.06 -18.04 -4.60
CA PRO A 25 -7.09 -17.64 -3.19
C PRO A 25 -6.28 -16.36 -3.08
N LEU A 26 -6.89 -15.31 -2.52
CA LEU A 26 -6.17 -14.13 -2.05
C LEU A 26 -5.25 -14.63 -0.94
N VAL A 27 -3.96 -14.77 -1.24
CA VAL A 27 -2.96 -15.09 -0.21
C VAL A 27 -2.91 -13.87 0.70
N ALA A 28 -3.59 -13.95 1.84
CA ALA A 28 -3.52 -12.93 2.86
C ALA A 28 -2.05 -12.88 3.32
N GLN A 29 -1.42 -11.72 3.17
CA GLN A 29 -0.07 -11.50 3.66
C GLN A 29 -0.05 -11.74 5.17
N THR A 30 0.73 -12.72 5.64
CA THR A 30 0.89 -13.00 7.07
C THR A 30 1.58 -11.82 7.73
N MET A 31 0.94 -11.27 8.79
CA MET A 31 1.53 -10.17 9.54
C MET A 31 2.81 -10.63 10.25
N PRO A 32 3.91 -9.87 10.13
CA PRO A 32 5.16 -10.20 10.80
C PRO A 32 5.03 -9.99 12.32
N PRO A 33 5.87 -10.67 13.13
CA PRO A 33 5.99 -10.41 14.55
C PRO A 33 6.46 -8.97 14.79
N LEU A 34 6.12 -8.41 15.95
CA LEU A 34 6.56 -7.07 16.34
C LEU A 34 8.06 -7.03 16.59
N LYS A 35 8.70 -5.97 16.11
CA LYS A 35 10.11 -5.67 16.33
C LYS A 35 10.24 -4.28 16.97
N ARG A 36 10.43 -4.28 18.30
CA ARG A 36 10.58 -3.04 19.07
C ARG A 36 11.95 -2.40 18.85
N GLN A 37 11.98 -1.09 18.84
CA GLN A 37 13.19 -0.29 18.75
C GLN A 37 13.54 0.32 20.13
N PRO A 38 14.81 0.59 20.42
CA PRO A 38 15.23 1.04 21.76
C PRO A 38 14.83 2.48 22.07
N THR A 39 14.56 3.32 21.06
CA THR A 39 14.20 4.73 21.25
C THR A 39 13.18 5.18 20.20
N PRO A 40 12.40 6.23 20.48
CA PRO A 40 11.49 6.84 19.50
C PRO A 40 12.18 7.18 18.17
N ALA A 41 13.36 7.77 18.21
CA ALA A 41 14.14 8.10 17.01
C ALA A 41 14.46 6.85 16.17
N LYS A 42 14.80 5.72 16.82
CA LYS A 42 15.08 4.46 16.13
C LYS A 42 13.83 3.84 15.52
N VAL A 43 12.64 4.05 16.08
CA VAL A 43 11.38 3.64 15.44
C VAL A 43 11.22 4.36 14.09
N VAL A 44 11.40 5.67 14.06
CA VAL A 44 11.26 6.47 12.85
C VAL A 44 12.35 6.17 11.81
N GLU A 45 13.61 6.05 12.24
CA GLU A 45 14.70 5.64 11.35
C GLU A 45 14.41 4.28 10.68
N GLU A 46 13.96 3.30 11.46
CA GLU A 46 13.61 1.97 10.96
C GLU A 46 12.42 2.03 9.99
N HIS A 47 11.41 2.86 10.28
CA HIS A 47 10.27 3.09 9.39
C HIS A 47 10.71 3.61 8.02
N MET A 48 11.48 4.68 8.01
CA MET A 48 11.98 5.28 6.77
C MET A 48 12.90 4.35 5.99
N ALA A 49 13.72 3.55 6.69
CA ALA A 49 14.60 2.57 6.08
C ALA A 49 13.81 1.39 5.47
N ALA A 50 12.81 0.86 6.19
CA ALA A 50 11.95 -0.21 5.70
C ALA A 50 11.14 0.22 4.47
N PHE A 51 10.58 1.43 4.51
CA PHE A 51 9.87 2.00 3.36
C PHE A 51 10.79 2.18 2.15
N SER A 52 11.97 2.78 2.35
CA SER A 52 12.96 3.02 1.28
C SER A 52 13.53 1.73 0.68
N SER A 53 13.61 0.65 1.47
CA SER A 53 14.05 -0.67 0.99
C SER A 53 12.93 -1.50 0.36
N CYS A 54 11.70 -0.99 0.33
CA CYS A 54 10.53 -1.71 -0.17
C CYS A 54 10.27 -3.04 0.58
N ASP A 55 10.50 -3.03 1.89
CA ASP A 55 10.40 -4.21 2.76
C ASP A 55 9.11 -4.12 3.59
N TRP A 56 8.00 -4.63 3.03
CA TRP A 56 6.71 -4.61 3.69
C TRP A 56 6.69 -5.37 5.03
N PRO A 57 7.28 -6.58 5.17
CA PRO A 57 7.35 -7.26 6.46
C PRO A 57 8.10 -6.44 7.53
N ARG A 58 9.24 -5.87 7.17
CA ARG A 58 10.02 -5.01 8.04
C ARG A 58 9.26 -3.75 8.45
N LEU A 59 8.53 -3.14 7.51
CA LEU A 59 7.68 -1.99 7.77
C LEU A 59 6.56 -2.35 8.75
N MET A 60 5.85 -3.45 8.52
CA MET A 60 4.72 -3.86 9.35
C MET A 60 5.11 -4.41 10.72
N ALA A 61 6.36 -4.81 10.91
CA ALA A 61 6.88 -5.24 12.21
C ALA A 61 6.93 -4.13 13.28
N GLN A 62 6.77 -2.86 12.88
CA GLN A 62 6.87 -1.69 13.76
C GLN A 62 5.52 -1.26 14.34
N PHE A 63 4.39 -1.74 13.77
CA PHE A 63 3.06 -1.26 14.12
C PHE A 63 2.37 -2.21 15.08
N PRO A 64 1.86 -1.72 16.25
CA PRO A 64 1.03 -2.52 17.14
C PRO A 64 -0.36 -2.77 16.54
N GLU A 65 -1.13 -3.70 17.14
CA GLU A 65 -2.46 -4.06 16.64
C GLU A 65 -3.45 -2.89 16.61
N ASN A 66 -3.31 -1.94 17.54
CA ASN A 66 -4.17 -0.77 17.68
C ASN A 66 -3.63 0.50 17.03
N VAL A 67 -2.69 0.38 16.07
CA VAL A 67 -2.12 1.54 15.37
C VAL A 67 -3.18 2.40 14.69
N GLU A 68 -2.97 3.71 14.69
CA GLU A 68 -3.76 4.69 13.94
C GLU A 68 -2.93 5.38 12.87
N PHE A 69 -3.48 5.49 11.68
CA PHE A 69 -2.84 6.20 10.56
C PHE A 69 -3.79 7.25 10.01
N PHE A 70 -3.28 8.47 9.87
CA PHE A 70 -4.00 9.64 9.38
C PHE A 70 -3.32 10.11 8.09
N GLY A 71 -3.95 9.80 6.97
CA GLY A 71 -3.49 10.19 5.65
C GLY A 71 -3.96 11.59 5.25
N PRO A 72 -3.52 12.07 4.07
CA PRO A 72 -3.99 13.32 3.52
C PRO A 72 -5.51 13.27 3.27
N ASN A 73 -6.14 14.45 3.22
CA ASN A 73 -7.59 14.59 2.96
C ASN A 73 -8.51 13.91 3.99
N GLY A 74 -8.04 13.73 5.23
CA GLY A 74 -8.83 13.18 6.32
C GLY A 74 -9.01 11.67 6.28
N GLN A 75 -8.23 10.95 5.49
CA GLN A 75 -8.21 9.49 5.51
C GLN A 75 -7.77 8.98 6.88
N VAL A 76 -8.51 8.04 7.45
CA VAL A 76 -8.16 7.39 8.71
C VAL A 76 -8.16 5.88 8.52
N VAL A 77 -7.05 5.23 8.89
CA VAL A 77 -6.91 3.77 8.90
C VAL A 77 -6.61 3.34 10.34
N ARG A 78 -7.39 2.39 10.88
CA ARG A 78 -7.21 1.88 12.23
C ARG A 78 -6.92 0.40 12.21
N GLY A 79 -5.94 0.01 13.01
CA GLY A 79 -5.51 -1.37 13.20
C GLY A 79 -4.50 -1.86 12.17
N LYS A 80 -3.58 -2.71 12.66
CA LYS A 80 -2.45 -3.23 11.90
C LYS A 80 -2.85 -3.96 10.61
N ALA A 81 -3.94 -4.74 10.65
CA ALA A 81 -4.40 -5.47 9.47
C ALA A 81 -4.84 -4.55 8.33
N ALA A 82 -5.64 -3.52 8.63
CA ALA A 82 -6.08 -2.54 7.63
C ALA A 82 -4.91 -1.70 7.11
N LEU A 83 -4.02 -1.28 8.01
CA LEU A 83 -2.79 -0.56 7.65
C LEU A 83 -1.89 -1.40 6.75
N GLY A 84 -1.76 -2.70 7.04
CA GLY A 84 -0.99 -3.64 6.23
C GLY A 84 -1.52 -3.79 4.81
N GLN A 85 -2.85 -3.84 4.64
CA GLN A 85 -3.48 -3.86 3.31
C GLN A 85 -3.20 -2.56 2.54
N MET A 86 -3.27 -1.40 3.21
CA MET A 86 -2.94 -0.12 2.59
C MET A 86 -1.47 -0.08 2.16
N PHE A 87 -0.53 -0.42 3.04
CA PHE A 87 0.90 -0.43 2.71
C PHE A 87 1.27 -1.47 1.64
N ALA A 88 0.56 -2.59 1.54
CA ALA A 88 0.75 -3.55 0.46
C ALA A 88 0.45 -2.97 -0.93
N GLN A 89 -0.39 -1.94 -1.02
CA GLN A 89 -0.64 -1.22 -2.27
C GLN A 89 0.43 -0.17 -2.59
N VAL A 90 1.13 0.32 -1.58
CA VAL A 90 2.18 1.34 -1.71
C VAL A 90 3.56 0.70 -1.86
N VAL A 91 3.87 -0.29 -1.00
CA VAL A 91 5.16 -0.99 -0.95
C VAL A 91 5.18 -2.13 -1.98
N LYS A 92 5.20 -1.75 -3.25
CA LYS A 92 5.33 -2.64 -4.41
C LYS A 92 5.96 -1.88 -5.59
N PRO A 93 6.45 -2.58 -6.63
CA PRO A 93 7.08 -1.92 -7.78
C PRO A 93 6.16 -0.93 -8.50
N PRO A 94 6.69 0.16 -9.08
CA PRO A 94 5.92 1.11 -9.88
C PRO A 94 5.18 0.47 -11.05
N SER A 95 5.72 -0.59 -11.66
CA SER A 95 5.04 -1.39 -12.70
C SER A 95 3.74 -2.02 -12.23
N GLN A 96 3.54 -2.12 -10.91
CA GLN A 96 2.33 -2.64 -10.27
C GLN A 96 1.52 -1.51 -9.59
N GLY A 97 1.86 -0.25 -9.85
CA GLY A 97 1.20 0.93 -9.27
C GLY A 97 1.69 1.29 -7.85
N GLY A 98 2.82 0.74 -7.39
CA GLY A 98 3.42 1.07 -6.11
C GLY A 98 4.51 2.13 -6.20
N THR A 99 5.25 2.31 -5.13
CA THR A 99 6.24 3.39 -4.97
C THR A 99 7.65 2.90 -4.63
N CYS A 100 7.91 1.60 -4.74
CA CYS A 100 9.25 1.04 -4.54
C CYS A 100 10.28 1.71 -5.44
N GLY A 101 11.50 1.93 -4.90
CA GLY A 101 12.55 2.68 -5.58
C GLY A 101 12.57 4.17 -5.22
N LEU A 102 11.67 4.63 -4.35
CA LEU A 102 11.78 5.92 -3.69
C LEU A 102 12.72 5.78 -2.48
N LYS A 103 13.66 6.71 -2.36
CA LYS A 103 14.52 6.85 -1.20
C LYS A 103 14.03 8.03 -0.37
N VAL A 104 13.52 7.75 0.84
CA VAL A 104 13.06 8.77 1.76
C VAL A 104 14.20 9.20 2.67
N VAL A 105 14.44 10.50 2.75
CA VAL A 105 15.52 11.11 3.52
C VAL A 105 14.91 12.16 4.45
N ALA A 106 15.19 12.08 5.76
CA ALA A 106 14.86 13.14 6.70
C ALA A 106 15.71 14.37 6.42
N GLU A 107 15.08 15.51 6.20
CA GLU A 107 15.74 16.81 6.07
C GLU A 107 15.79 17.54 7.42
N HIS A 108 14.70 17.50 8.17
CA HIS A 108 14.62 18.07 9.53
C HIS A 108 13.81 17.14 10.44
N THR A 109 14.24 17.01 11.68
CA THR A 109 13.56 16.20 12.69
C THR A 109 13.39 17.01 13.98
N PHE A 110 12.17 17.04 14.50
CA PHE A 110 11.81 17.72 15.74
C PHE A 110 11.15 16.73 16.68
N VAL A 111 11.60 16.69 17.94
CA VAL A 111 11.07 15.78 18.95
C VAL A 111 10.34 16.60 20.01
N VAL A 112 9.10 16.25 20.30
CA VAL A 112 8.28 16.85 21.34
C VAL A 112 7.61 15.72 22.14
N GLY A 113 8.18 15.40 23.32
CA GLY A 113 7.77 14.22 24.09
C GLY A 113 7.97 12.93 23.27
N ASP A 114 6.92 12.13 23.16
CA ASP A 114 6.92 10.88 22.39
C ASP A 114 6.55 11.08 20.91
N THR A 115 6.31 12.32 20.50
CA THR A 115 5.97 12.66 19.11
C THR A 115 7.22 13.15 18.37
N ILE A 116 7.47 12.56 17.21
CA ILE A 116 8.55 12.95 16.32
C ILE A 116 7.95 13.49 15.02
N ASN A 117 8.30 14.74 14.70
CA ASN A 117 7.94 15.36 13.43
C ASN A 117 9.14 15.31 12.49
N VAL A 118 8.94 14.82 11.29
CA VAL A 118 9.98 14.72 10.26
C VAL A 118 9.52 15.47 9.02
N GLN A 119 10.31 16.44 8.60
CA GLN A 119 10.25 16.96 7.24
C GLN A 119 11.17 16.11 6.39
N TRP A 120 10.64 15.55 5.32
CA TRP A 120 11.36 14.57 4.51
C TRP A 120 11.31 14.90 3.02
N ARG A 121 12.25 14.31 2.29
CA ARG A 121 12.32 14.31 0.85
C ARG A 121 12.36 12.88 0.33
N ALA A 122 11.57 12.59 -0.69
CA ALA A 122 11.62 11.36 -1.44
C ALA A 122 12.28 11.58 -2.81
N ASP A 123 13.35 10.86 -3.05
CA ASP A 123 14.13 10.90 -4.29
C ASP A 123 14.01 9.59 -5.05
N SER A 124 14.00 9.66 -6.37
CA SER A 124 14.13 8.50 -7.26
C SER A 124 14.57 8.94 -8.64
N PRO A 125 15.39 8.13 -9.34
CA PRO A 125 15.67 8.37 -10.76
C PRO A 125 14.43 8.29 -11.65
N LEU A 126 13.33 7.71 -11.15
CA LEU A 126 12.04 7.58 -11.85
C LEU A 126 11.17 8.84 -11.73
N LEU A 127 11.48 9.76 -10.81
CA LEU A 127 10.76 11.01 -10.63
C LEU A 127 11.38 12.13 -11.48
N LYS A 128 10.54 13.08 -11.92
CA LYS A 128 10.98 14.31 -12.59
C LYS A 128 11.67 15.28 -11.62
N GLU A 129 11.23 15.27 -10.38
CA GLU A 129 11.74 16.10 -9.28
C GLU A 129 11.54 15.37 -7.94
N SER A 130 12.27 15.78 -6.91
CA SER A 130 12.07 15.30 -5.55
C SER A 130 10.69 15.68 -5.04
N TYR A 131 10.05 14.76 -4.31
CA TYR A 131 8.80 15.03 -3.61
C TYR A 131 9.10 15.28 -2.13
N ARG A 132 8.48 16.29 -1.53
CA ARG A 132 8.67 16.66 -0.12
C ARG A 132 7.38 16.59 0.64
N GLY A 133 7.49 16.25 1.91
CA GLY A 133 6.38 16.23 2.82
C GLY A 133 6.82 16.29 4.26
N ALA A 134 5.88 16.11 5.16
CA ALA A 134 6.10 16.07 6.58
C ALA A 134 5.19 15.02 7.21
N ASP A 135 5.73 14.30 8.19
CA ASP A 135 5.01 13.33 8.98
C ASP A 135 5.18 13.62 10.46
N ALA A 136 4.16 13.30 11.25
CA ALA A 136 4.24 13.22 12.68
C ALA A 136 4.05 11.77 13.11
N TYR A 137 4.95 11.28 13.95
CA TYR A 137 4.96 9.91 14.45
C TYR A 137 4.80 9.93 15.97
N GLU A 138 3.81 9.22 16.46
CA GLU A 138 3.69 8.93 17.88
C GLU A 138 4.25 7.53 18.14
N THR A 139 5.16 7.42 19.09
CA THR A 139 5.81 6.16 19.44
C THR A 139 5.49 5.76 20.87
N HIS A 140 5.28 4.47 21.08
CA HIS A 140 5.05 3.92 22.43
C HIS A 140 5.71 2.54 22.52
N ASP A 141 6.43 2.28 23.61
CA ASP A 141 7.10 1.00 23.86
C ASP A 141 7.96 0.49 22.69
N GLY A 142 8.67 1.37 22.01
CA GLY A 142 9.52 1.02 20.88
C GLY A 142 8.79 0.65 19.58
N LEU A 143 7.49 1.00 19.49
CA LEU A 143 6.63 0.79 18.34
C LEU A 143 6.03 2.11 17.86
N MET A 144 5.55 2.17 16.64
CA MET A 144 4.85 3.31 16.07
C MET A 144 3.36 3.18 16.36
N ALA A 145 2.86 3.92 17.34
CA ALA A 145 1.47 3.88 17.80
C ALA A 145 0.54 4.66 16.87
N ALA A 146 1.01 5.81 16.34
CA ALA A 146 0.28 6.57 15.34
C ALA A 146 1.21 7.26 14.34
N GLN A 147 0.66 7.52 13.16
CA GLN A 147 1.31 8.30 12.11
C GLN A 147 0.32 9.26 11.47
N VAL A 148 0.70 10.53 11.37
CA VAL A 148 0.05 11.52 10.51
C VAL A 148 0.98 11.81 9.35
N THR A 149 0.49 11.75 8.12
CA THR A 149 1.35 11.95 6.94
C THR A 149 0.75 12.92 5.94
N THR A 150 1.60 13.68 5.28
CA THR A 150 1.25 14.46 4.10
C THR A 150 1.50 13.69 2.80
N TRP A 151 1.99 12.44 2.89
CA TRP A 151 2.29 11.61 1.74
C TRP A 151 1.06 11.38 0.85
N ASN A 152 1.14 11.86 -0.39
CA ASN A 152 0.11 11.65 -1.40
C ASN A 152 0.73 11.09 -2.68
N PRO A 153 0.60 9.78 -2.97
CA PRO A 153 1.19 9.18 -4.16
C PRO A 153 0.71 9.80 -5.48
N ALA A 154 -0.49 10.42 -5.49
CA ALA A 154 -1.03 11.07 -6.68
C ALA A 154 -0.28 12.35 -7.08
N GLU A 155 0.49 12.93 -6.16
CA GLU A 155 1.29 14.13 -6.41
C GLU A 155 2.69 13.82 -6.94
N LEU A 156 3.09 12.55 -6.98
CA LEU A 156 4.40 12.15 -7.50
C LEU A 156 4.49 12.42 -9.01
N LYS A 157 5.46 13.21 -9.41
CA LYS A 157 5.72 13.54 -10.80
C LYS A 157 6.64 12.51 -11.45
N TRP A 158 6.08 11.43 -11.94
CA TRP A 158 6.81 10.36 -12.60
C TRP A 158 7.32 10.79 -13.96
N LYS A 159 8.54 10.37 -14.37
CA LYS A 159 9.06 10.51 -15.74
C LYS A 159 8.24 9.66 -16.72
N VAL A 160 7.93 8.44 -16.31
CA VAL A 160 6.99 7.55 -16.97
C VAL A 160 5.94 7.17 -15.93
N PRO A 161 4.67 7.51 -16.14
CA PRO A 161 3.62 7.14 -15.19
C PRO A 161 3.63 5.64 -14.90
N PRO A 162 3.45 5.22 -13.64
CA PRO A 162 3.24 3.81 -13.33
C PRO A 162 2.08 3.27 -14.16
N THR A 163 2.24 2.08 -14.71
CA THR A 163 1.15 1.42 -15.45
C THR A 163 -0.01 1.29 -14.48
N ALA A 164 -1.16 1.91 -14.80
CA ALA A 164 -2.35 1.74 -13.98
C ALA A 164 -2.65 0.24 -13.93
N ALA A 165 -2.53 -0.35 -12.74
CA ALA A 165 -3.08 -1.68 -12.53
C ALA A 165 -4.57 -1.58 -12.91
N HIS A 166 -5.02 -2.38 -13.86
CA HIS A 166 -6.39 -2.39 -14.33
C HIS A 166 -7.33 -2.34 -13.13
N ARG A 167 -8.16 -1.28 -13.12
CA ARG A 167 -9.20 -1.08 -12.10
C ARG A 167 -10.24 -2.18 -12.16
#